data_1b073dfa9ed8f4aab83dfbc301962b8a
#
_entry.id   1b073dfa9ed8f4aab83dfbc301962b8a
#
_cell.length_a   1.000
_cell.length_b   1.000
_cell.length_c   1.000
_cell.angle_alpha   90.00
_cell.angle_beta   90.00
_cell.angle_gamma   90.00
#
_symmetry.space_group_name_H-M   'P 1'
#
loop_
_entity.id
_entity.type
_entity.pdbx_description
1 polymer ?
#
loop_
_entity_poly.entity_id
_entity_poly.type
_entity_poly.pdbx_seq_one_letter_code
_entity_poly.pdbx_strand_id
1 'polypeptide(L)'
;PTVILTTDPHYVTMEEEIFGPVLTVYVYDDDRWKESLDLVDGTSPYGLTGAIFAKDRYVIDYATKRLVNAAGNFYINDKPTGAIVNQQPFGGARASGTNDKAGSMWNLIRWLSPRAIKETFNPPTDYRYPFLGE
;
A
#
# COMPACT_ATOMS: atom_id res chain seq x y z
N PRO A 1 7.52 -7.56 -26.26
CA PRO A 1 8.03 -7.18 -24.94
C PRO A 1 9.41 -6.52 -25.07
N THR A 2 9.63 -5.48 -24.29
CA THR A 2 10.88 -4.71 -24.29
C THR A 2 11.48 -4.71 -22.89
N VAL A 3 12.78 -4.92 -22.79
CA VAL A 3 13.55 -4.76 -21.55
C VAL A 3 14.53 -3.62 -21.71
N ILE A 4 14.47 -2.66 -20.79
CA ILE A 4 15.37 -1.50 -20.76
C ILE A 4 16.28 -1.67 -19.54
N LEU A 5 17.59 -1.63 -19.76
CA LEU A 5 18.58 -1.55 -18.69
C LEU A 5 19.02 -0.09 -18.56
N THR A 6 18.88 0.48 -17.37
CA THR A 6 19.26 1.87 -17.09
C THR A 6 20.22 1.97 -15.92
N THR A 7 21.07 2.98 -15.94
CA THR A 7 21.91 3.41 -14.82
C THR A 7 21.29 4.60 -14.08
N ASP A 8 20.21 5.16 -14.63
CA ASP A 8 19.48 6.27 -14.04
C ASP A 8 18.22 5.73 -13.33
N PRO A 9 18.13 5.83 -11.99
CA PRO A 9 16.95 5.38 -11.23
C PRO A 9 15.70 6.22 -11.51
N HIS A 10 15.85 7.42 -12.10
CA HIS A 10 14.79 8.33 -12.49
C HIS A 10 14.53 8.33 -14.01
N TYR A 11 14.93 7.25 -14.68
CA TYR A 11 14.63 7.09 -16.10
C TYR A 11 13.12 7.15 -16.33
N VAL A 12 12.68 7.77 -17.42
CA VAL A 12 11.27 8.06 -17.69
C VAL A 12 10.31 6.87 -17.47
N THR A 13 10.73 5.67 -17.86
CA THR A 13 9.91 4.45 -17.68
C THR A 13 9.97 3.84 -16.28
N MET A 14 10.76 4.41 -15.36
CA MET A 14 10.72 4.12 -13.93
C MET A 14 9.69 4.97 -13.20
N GLU A 15 9.41 6.17 -13.70
CA GLU A 15 8.53 7.15 -13.08
C GLU A 15 7.14 7.20 -13.72
N GLU A 16 7.07 7.06 -15.05
CA GLU A 16 5.83 7.13 -15.82
C GLU A 16 5.25 5.75 -16.12
N GLU A 17 3.95 5.66 -16.00
CA GLU A 17 3.21 4.47 -16.36
C GLU A 17 3.05 4.38 -17.88
N ILE A 18 3.72 3.42 -18.53
CA ILE A 18 3.64 3.22 -19.99
C ILE A 18 2.43 2.36 -20.38
N PHE A 19 1.93 1.55 -19.49
CA PHE A 19 0.80 0.62 -19.65
C PHE A 19 0.97 -0.35 -20.83
N GLY A 20 2.19 -0.91 -20.97
CA GLY A 20 2.57 -1.83 -22.05
C GLY A 20 3.59 -2.87 -21.61
N PRO A 21 3.99 -3.79 -22.51
CA PRO A 21 4.94 -4.86 -22.19
C PRO A 21 6.39 -4.34 -22.17
N VAL A 22 6.64 -3.36 -21.31
CA VAL A 22 7.95 -2.71 -21.10
C VAL A 22 8.38 -2.98 -19.66
N LEU A 23 9.58 -3.53 -19.48
CA LEU A 23 10.23 -3.73 -18.19
C LEU A 23 11.50 -2.90 -18.14
N THR A 24 11.61 -2.03 -17.16
CA THR A 24 12.84 -1.27 -16.90
C THR A 24 13.57 -1.86 -15.71
N VAL A 25 14.86 -2.06 -15.84
CA VAL A 25 15.76 -2.66 -14.85
C VAL A 25 16.81 -1.62 -14.46
N TYR A 26 16.92 -1.40 -13.16
CA TYR A 26 18.01 -0.64 -12.55
C TYR A 26 18.82 -1.59 -11.65
N VAL A 27 20.13 -1.58 -11.82
CA VAL A 27 21.03 -2.44 -11.03
C VAL A 27 21.75 -1.57 -10.00
N TYR A 28 21.68 -1.98 -8.75
CA TYR A 28 22.36 -1.32 -7.63
C TYR A 28 23.48 -2.22 -7.07
N ASP A 29 24.45 -1.61 -6.40
CA ASP A 29 25.53 -2.34 -5.75
C ASP A 29 25.02 -3.06 -4.48
N ASP A 30 25.52 -4.27 -4.21
CA ASP A 30 25.05 -5.12 -3.12
C ASP A 30 25.14 -4.46 -1.73
N ASP A 31 26.13 -3.63 -1.52
CA ASP A 31 26.33 -2.88 -0.27
C ASP A 31 25.37 -1.70 -0.11
N ARG A 32 24.71 -1.28 -1.20
CA ARG A 32 23.75 -0.17 -1.26
C ARG A 32 22.29 -0.61 -1.28
N TRP A 33 21.99 -1.85 -0.94
CA TRP A 33 20.61 -2.36 -0.99
C TRP A 33 19.61 -1.59 -0.11
N LYS A 34 20.06 -1.03 1.02
CA LYS A 34 19.18 -0.22 1.90
C LYS A 34 18.81 1.10 1.24
N GLU A 35 19.74 1.74 0.57
CA GLU A 35 19.52 2.97 -0.16
C GLU A 35 18.61 2.74 -1.38
N SER A 36 18.71 1.58 -2.01
CA SER A 36 17.81 1.22 -3.12
C SER A 36 16.34 1.15 -2.69
N LEU A 37 16.06 0.85 -1.42
CA LEU A 37 14.68 0.89 -0.91
C LEU A 37 14.14 2.33 -0.82
N ASP A 38 14.99 3.32 -0.59
CA ASP A 38 14.60 4.73 -0.62
C ASP A 38 14.24 5.15 -2.04
N LEU A 39 15.00 4.68 -3.03
CA LEU A 39 14.67 4.88 -4.44
C LEU A 39 13.33 4.24 -4.79
N VAL A 40 13.12 2.96 -4.44
CA VAL A 40 11.84 2.25 -4.68
C VAL A 40 10.66 3.00 -4.08
N ASP A 41 10.82 3.54 -2.86
CA ASP A 41 9.76 4.28 -2.18
C ASP A 41 9.46 5.63 -2.83
N GLY A 42 10.48 6.30 -3.40
CA GLY A 42 10.40 7.68 -3.88
C GLY A 42 10.25 7.85 -5.40
N THR A 43 10.55 6.84 -6.21
CA THR A 43 10.68 7.00 -7.67
C THR A 43 9.33 7.23 -8.36
N SER A 44 8.26 6.57 -7.94
CA SER A 44 6.96 6.66 -8.60
C SER A 44 5.86 7.12 -7.65
N PRO A 45 4.89 7.91 -8.11
CA PRO A 45 3.70 8.27 -7.33
C PRO A 45 2.74 7.09 -7.13
N TYR A 46 2.91 6.00 -7.85
CA TYR A 46 2.06 4.82 -7.79
C TYR A 46 2.49 3.86 -6.69
N GLY A 47 1.53 3.09 -6.18
CA GLY A 47 1.75 2.10 -5.13
C GLY A 47 0.76 0.95 -5.23
N LEU A 48 0.64 0.30 -6.41
CA LEU A 48 -0.33 -0.78 -6.62
C LEU A 48 0.18 -2.09 -6.07
N THR A 49 1.22 -2.65 -6.67
CA THR A 49 1.84 -3.91 -6.27
C THR A 49 3.34 -3.77 -6.20
N GLY A 50 3.95 -4.53 -5.30
CA GLY A 50 5.40 -4.63 -5.19
C GLY A 50 5.80 -6.00 -4.65
N ALA A 51 7.04 -6.41 -4.90
CA ALA A 51 7.59 -7.64 -4.36
C ALA A 51 9.05 -7.46 -3.95
N ILE A 52 9.44 -8.24 -2.95
CA ILE A 52 10.85 -8.46 -2.61
C ILE A 52 11.18 -9.94 -2.72
N PHE A 53 12.39 -10.23 -3.20
CA PHE A 53 12.93 -11.58 -3.27
C PHE A 53 14.20 -11.62 -2.44
N ALA A 54 14.18 -12.33 -1.33
CA ALA A 54 15.33 -12.52 -0.44
C ALA A 54 15.21 -13.80 0.35
N LYS A 55 16.37 -14.39 0.73
CA LYS A 55 16.44 -15.55 1.63
C LYS A 55 16.63 -15.13 3.08
N ASP A 56 17.33 -14.03 3.31
CA ASP A 56 17.62 -13.52 4.65
C ASP A 56 16.38 -12.87 5.26
N ARG A 57 15.96 -13.36 6.42
CA ARG A 57 14.82 -12.85 7.18
C ARG A 57 15.01 -11.42 7.68
N TYR A 58 16.25 -11.02 7.98
CA TYR A 58 16.55 -9.64 8.35
C TYR A 58 16.29 -8.69 7.19
N VAL A 59 16.72 -9.05 5.97
CA VAL A 59 16.49 -8.26 4.76
C VAL A 59 14.99 -8.12 4.49
N ILE A 60 14.24 -9.22 4.61
CA ILE A 60 12.79 -9.23 4.41
C ILE A 60 12.09 -8.32 5.43
N ASP A 61 12.42 -8.44 6.72
CA ASP A 61 11.82 -7.63 7.78
C ASP A 61 12.13 -6.14 7.60
N TYR A 62 13.40 -5.82 7.31
CA TYR A 62 13.83 -4.45 7.09
C TYR A 62 13.12 -3.81 5.88
N ALA A 63 13.12 -4.51 4.73
CA ALA A 63 12.48 -4.02 3.51
C ALA A 63 10.96 -3.86 3.70
N THR A 64 10.31 -4.81 4.37
CA THR A 64 8.86 -4.73 4.66
C THR A 64 8.51 -3.50 5.49
N LYS A 65 9.31 -3.19 6.50
CA LYS A 65 9.13 -1.99 7.33
C LYS A 65 9.42 -0.70 6.56
N ARG A 66 10.48 -0.70 5.76
CA ARG A 66 10.88 0.49 4.98
C ARG A 66 9.88 0.83 3.88
N LEU A 67 9.30 -0.19 3.24
CA LEU A 67 8.38 -0.05 2.11
C LEU A 67 6.90 -0.15 2.51
N VAL A 68 6.56 0.12 3.76
CA VAL A 68 5.19 -0.03 4.31
C VAL A 68 4.12 0.71 3.49
N ASN A 69 4.48 1.82 2.85
CA ASN A 69 3.58 2.64 2.04
C ASN A 69 3.86 2.56 0.53
N ALA A 70 4.79 1.70 0.09
CA ALA A 70 5.21 1.64 -1.31
C ALA A 70 4.28 0.82 -2.21
N ALA A 71 3.47 -0.07 -1.63
CA ALA A 71 2.53 -0.90 -2.39
C ALA A 71 1.31 -1.28 -1.55
N GLY A 72 0.15 -1.24 -2.15
CA GLY A 72 -1.09 -1.73 -1.54
C GLY A 72 -1.09 -3.24 -1.39
N ASN A 73 -0.58 -3.96 -2.39
CA ASN A 73 -0.30 -5.40 -2.32
C ASN A 73 1.21 -5.64 -2.35
N PHE A 74 1.75 -6.11 -1.24
CA PHE A 74 3.17 -6.34 -1.05
C PHE A 74 3.45 -7.83 -0.93
N TYR A 75 4.33 -8.35 -1.79
CA TYR A 75 4.61 -9.77 -1.92
C TYR A 75 6.03 -10.10 -1.47
N ILE A 76 6.20 -11.22 -0.81
CA ILE A 76 7.51 -11.72 -0.36
C ILE A 76 7.78 -13.04 -1.06
N ASN A 77 8.83 -13.10 -1.88
CA ASN A 77 9.21 -14.26 -2.66
C ASN A 77 8.08 -14.79 -3.57
N ASP A 78 7.22 -13.88 -3.99
CA ASP A 78 6.12 -14.15 -4.92
C ASP A 78 6.04 -13.02 -5.97
N LYS A 79 5.39 -13.27 -7.09
CA LYS A 79 5.32 -12.32 -8.19
C LYS A 79 4.41 -11.13 -7.87
N PRO A 80 4.82 -9.90 -8.20
CA PRO A 80 4.05 -8.68 -7.94
C PRO A 80 2.96 -8.50 -9.00
N THR A 81 1.94 -9.32 -8.96
CA THR A 81 0.80 -9.24 -9.87
C THR A 81 -0.48 -8.83 -9.14
N GLY A 82 -1.62 -8.91 -9.84
CA GLY A 82 -2.93 -8.81 -9.21
C GLY A 82 -3.14 -9.89 -8.13
N ALA A 83 -4.30 -9.85 -7.49
CA ALA A 83 -4.65 -10.81 -6.45
C ALA A 83 -5.39 -12.02 -7.03
N ILE A 84 -5.22 -13.17 -6.39
CA ILE A 84 -6.05 -14.35 -6.62
C ILE A 84 -7.29 -14.21 -5.74
N VAL A 85 -8.47 -14.32 -6.36
CA VAL A 85 -9.75 -14.24 -5.66
C VAL A 85 -9.81 -15.26 -4.51
N ASN A 86 -10.25 -14.82 -3.34
CA ASN A 86 -10.32 -15.58 -2.08
C ASN A 86 -8.95 -15.91 -1.43
N GLN A 87 -7.83 -15.46 -1.97
CA GLN A 87 -6.54 -15.59 -1.28
C GLN A 87 -6.13 -14.27 -0.60
N GLN A 88 -6.08 -13.18 -1.36
CA GLN A 88 -5.81 -11.87 -0.81
C GLN A 88 -6.71 -10.80 -1.44
N PRO A 89 -7.11 -9.77 -0.71
CA PRO A 89 -7.82 -8.63 -1.28
C PRO A 89 -6.85 -7.78 -2.09
N PHE A 90 -7.39 -6.99 -3.04
CA PHE A 90 -6.60 -6.19 -3.96
C PHE A 90 -6.93 -4.71 -3.87
N GLY A 91 -5.90 -3.89 -3.81
CA GLY A 91 -6.04 -2.45 -3.84
C GLY A 91 -4.70 -1.73 -3.85
N GLY A 92 -4.65 -0.58 -4.52
CA GLY A 92 -3.49 0.27 -4.63
C GLY A 92 -3.51 1.43 -3.67
N ALA A 93 -2.34 1.79 -3.17
CA ALA A 93 -2.09 2.99 -2.38
C ALA A 93 -1.61 4.14 -3.26
N ARG A 94 -1.42 5.32 -2.69
CA ARG A 94 -0.93 6.54 -3.37
C ARG A 94 -1.80 6.86 -4.59
N ALA A 95 -1.19 7.22 -5.72
CA ALA A 95 -1.91 7.51 -6.96
C ALA A 95 -2.57 6.28 -7.62
N SER A 96 -2.31 5.08 -7.13
CA SER A 96 -2.93 3.85 -7.65
C SER A 96 -4.35 3.60 -7.14
N GLY A 97 -4.85 4.35 -6.16
CA GLY A 97 -6.23 4.26 -5.72
C GLY A 97 -6.44 4.50 -4.23
N THR A 98 -7.65 4.19 -3.77
CA THR A 98 -8.08 4.40 -2.38
C THR A 98 -7.69 3.27 -1.43
N ASN A 99 -7.10 2.20 -1.95
CA ASN A 99 -6.68 1.02 -1.20
C ASN A 99 -7.83 0.31 -0.44
N ASP A 100 -9.03 0.36 -0.96
CA ASP A 100 -10.23 -0.19 -0.30
C ASP A 100 -10.29 -1.72 -0.28
N LYS A 101 -9.28 -2.40 -0.81
CA LYS A 101 -9.13 -3.86 -0.74
C LYS A 101 -10.33 -4.61 -1.31
N ALA A 102 -10.54 -4.50 -2.63
CA ALA A 102 -11.52 -5.29 -3.36
C ALA A 102 -11.40 -6.79 -3.03
N GLY A 103 -12.51 -7.45 -2.78
CA GLY A 103 -12.55 -8.82 -2.28
C GLY A 103 -12.47 -8.94 -0.74
N SER A 104 -12.57 -7.83 -0.01
CA SER A 104 -12.67 -7.81 1.44
C SER A 104 -13.85 -6.99 1.94
N MET A 105 -14.20 -7.13 3.21
CA MET A 105 -15.23 -6.34 3.86
C MET A 105 -14.93 -4.82 3.83
N TRP A 106 -13.67 -4.42 3.77
CA TRP A 106 -13.26 -3.02 3.72
C TRP A 106 -13.79 -2.31 2.47
N ASN A 107 -13.83 -3.01 1.34
CA ASN A 107 -14.42 -2.46 0.12
C ASN A 107 -15.92 -2.21 0.29
N LEU A 108 -16.63 -3.07 0.99
CA LEU A 108 -18.07 -2.94 1.21
C LEU A 108 -18.41 -1.73 2.10
N ILE A 109 -17.58 -1.42 3.10
CA ILE A 109 -17.79 -0.28 4.00
C ILE A 109 -17.89 1.03 3.24
N ARG A 110 -17.17 1.18 2.14
CA ARG A 110 -17.22 2.36 1.27
C ARG A 110 -18.62 2.64 0.70
N TRP A 111 -19.43 1.61 0.54
CA TRP A 111 -20.78 1.69 -0.02
C TRP A 111 -21.89 1.83 1.03
N LEU A 112 -21.52 1.82 2.30
CA LEU A 112 -22.45 1.92 3.41
C LEU A 112 -22.49 3.35 3.96
N SER A 113 -23.67 3.73 4.47
CA SER A 113 -23.85 4.95 5.25
C SER A 113 -24.27 4.56 6.67
N PRO A 114 -23.34 4.32 7.57
CA PRO A 114 -23.66 3.90 8.94
C PRO A 114 -24.48 4.97 9.66
N ARG A 115 -25.52 4.53 10.39
CA ARG A 115 -26.33 5.38 11.24
C ARG A 115 -26.28 4.87 12.66
N ALA A 116 -25.85 5.73 13.58
CA ALA A 116 -25.96 5.45 15.01
C ALA A 116 -27.27 6.05 15.56
N ILE A 117 -27.97 5.26 16.37
CA ILE A 117 -29.18 5.70 17.08
C ILE A 117 -28.93 5.52 18.57
N LYS A 118 -29.11 6.62 19.32
CA LYS A 118 -29.09 6.59 20.77
C LYS A 118 -30.46 7.06 21.27
N GLU A 119 -31.13 6.26 22.09
CA GLU A 119 -32.39 6.58 22.74
C GLU A 119 -32.19 6.58 24.25
N THR A 120 -32.72 7.60 24.92
CA THR A 120 -32.71 7.70 26.36
C THR A 120 -34.15 7.66 26.87
N PHE A 121 -34.53 6.58 27.53
CA PHE A 121 -35.91 6.41 28.03
C PHE A 121 -36.24 7.34 29.21
N ASN A 122 -35.21 7.77 29.95
CA ASN A 122 -35.35 8.76 31.00
C ASN A 122 -34.44 9.96 30.68
N PRO A 123 -34.97 10.94 29.89
CA PRO A 123 -34.15 12.06 29.45
C PRO A 123 -33.65 12.91 30.62
N PRO A 124 -32.44 13.42 30.56
CA PRO A 124 -31.89 14.29 31.61
C PRO A 124 -32.69 15.60 31.68
N THR A 125 -32.92 16.07 32.88
CA THR A 125 -33.60 17.34 33.17
C THR A 125 -32.62 18.48 33.45
N ASP A 126 -31.33 18.15 33.61
CA ASP A 126 -30.24 19.12 33.79
C ASP A 126 -29.28 19.03 32.59
N TYR A 127 -28.88 20.20 32.07
CA TYR A 127 -27.95 20.29 30.93
C TYR A 127 -26.49 19.98 31.32
N ARG A 128 -26.18 20.02 32.63
CA ARG A 128 -24.83 19.76 33.13
C ARG A 128 -24.52 18.27 33.09
N TYR A 129 -23.29 17.95 32.82
CA TYR A 129 -22.81 16.57 33.03
C TYR A 129 -22.73 16.25 34.53
N PRO A 130 -22.96 15.01 34.94
CA PRO A 130 -22.94 14.62 36.37
C PRO A 130 -21.67 15.05 37.14
N PHE A 131 -20.53 15.07 36.46
CA PHE A 131 -19.26 15.48 37.07
C PHE A 131 -19.10 16.99 37.23
N LEU A 132 -20.01 17.80 36.70
CA LEU A 132 -20.06 19.26 36.87
C LEU A 132 -21.12 19.66 37.89
N GLY A 133 -21.88 18.73 38.41
CA GLY A 133 -22.91 18.98 39.41
C GLY A 133 -22.40 18.66 40.80
N GLU A 134 -22.13 19.69 41.61
CA GLU A 134 -22.26 19.66 43.07
C GLU A 134 -23.55 20.35 43.44
#